data_b84fce6bc592a9ff18c180360ed175f3
#
_entry.id   b84fce6bc592a9ff18c180360ed175f3
#
_cell.length_a   1.000
_cell.length_b   1.000
_cell.length_c   1.000
_cell.angle_alpha   90.00
_cell.angle_beta   90.00
_cell.angle_gamma   90.00
#
_symmetry.space_group_name_H-M   'P 1'
#
loop_
_entity.id
_entity.type
_entity.pdbx_description
1 polymer ?
#
loop_
_entity_poly.entity_id
_entity_poly.type
_entity_poly.pdbx_seq_one_letter_code
_entity_poly.pdbx_strand_id
1 'polypeptide(L)'
;MESDILLETENLVRTFGSLHAVDGLDLQVRAGEMVGLVGPDGAGKTTAMRLLCGALQPTSGTIRVAGYEIPAQVEKAREEIGYLAQRFSLYGDLTVKENLDFFGEVFDIPDDEREKRSTELLRFAGLAEFADRPAAALSGGMQKKLGLASALVHRPKVLLLDEPTGGVDPVARQEFWHLLIGLLRGGSAVLVSTPYMDEAMRFNRVIFMNHGRALTQGAPRDLMKRLDNRILELDASPQMEARKIVELDPDVEDVHTFGEYLHLRVRNADGPMQRIPTSLKAANIPLSHLYPVAPTLEDVFIHLLETEEVPND
;
A
#
# COMPACT_ATOMS: atom_id res chain seq x y z
N MET A 1 -0.75 5.55 30.55
CA MET A 1 -0.22 4.81 29.40
C MET A 1 -0.13 5.80 28.28
N GLU A 2 1.09 6.24 27.92
CA GLU A 2 1.29 7.04 26.73
C GLU A 2 0.71 6.29 25.53
N SER A 3 0.03 7.00 24.66
CA SER A 3 -0.59 6.43 23.46
C SER A 3 0.53 5.89 22.55
N ASP A 4 0.54 4.59 22.27
CA ASP A 4 1.44 3.96 21.29
C ASP A 4 1.19 4.44 19.85
N ILE A 5 0.26 5.39 19.65
CA ILE A 5 -0.09 5.98 18.36
C ILE A 5 0.97 7.02 17.99
N LEU A 6 1.69 6.76 16.90
CA LEU A 6 2.73 7.65 16.39
C LEU A 6 2.28 8.48 15.18
N LEU A 7 1.21 8.08 14.51
CA LEU A 7 0.61 8.83 13.40
C LEU A 7 -0.91 8.76 13.53
N GLU A 8 -1.57 9.92 13.45
CA GLU A 8 -3.02 10.03 13.58
C GLU A 8 -3.58 11.13 12.69
N THR A 9 -4.74 10.87 12.09
CA THR A 9 -5.55 11.87 11.42
C THR A 9 -7.01 11.74 11.83
N GLU A 10 -7.70 12.87 11.93
CA GLU A 10 -9.13 12.92 12.19
C GLU A 10 -9.80 13.80 11.12
N ASN A 11 -10.75 13.21 10.41
CA ASN A 11 -11.54 13.83 9.35
C ASN A 11 -10.68 14.66 8.37
N LEU A 12 -9.56 14.08 7.93
CA LEU A 12 -8.59 14.75 7.08
C LEU A 12 -9.14 14.99 5.68
N VAL A 13 -9.18 16.24 5.26
CA VAL A 13 -9.69 16.65 3.93
C VAL A 13 -8.64 17.46 3.17
N ARG A 14 -8.50 17.18 1.88
CA ARG A 14 -7.76 18.03 0.94
C ARG A 14 -8.50 18.16 -0.37
N THR A 15 -8.83 19.41 -0.73
CA THR A 15 -9.48 19.75 -2.00
C THR A 15 -8.54 20.52 -2.91
N PHE A 16 -8.71 20.34 -4.22
CA PHE A 16 -8.08 21.10 -5.30
C PHE A 16 -9.21 21.55 -6.25
N GLY A 17 -9.68 22.79 -6.09
CA GLY A 17 -10.91 23.25 -6.74
C GLY A 17 -12.11 22.38 -6.32
N SER A 18 -12.76 21.72 -7.29
CA SER A 18 -13.87 20.80 -7.02
C SER A 18 -13.44 19.37 -6.70
N LEU A 19 -12.16 19.01 -6.88
CA LEU A 19 -11.66 17.68 -6.62
C LEU A 19 -11.37 17.49 -5.12
N HIS A 20 -12.02 16.53 -4.50
CA HIS A 20 -11.70 16.04 -3.15
C HIS A 20 -10.63 14.94 -3.27
N ALA A 21 -9.35 15.33 -3.20
CA ALA A 21 -8.24 14.39 -3.34
C ALA A 21 -8.02 13.52 -2.08
N VAL A 22 -8.42 14.02 -0.91
CA VAL A 22 -8.62 13.28 0.34
C VAL A 22 -9.90 13.82 0.96
N ASP A 23 -10.81 12.94 1.36
CA ASP A 23 -12.15 13.27 1.82
C ASP A 23 -12.52 12.47 3.07
N GLY A 24 -12.22 13.07 4.24
CA GLY A 24 -12.56 12.50 5.54
C GLY A 24 -11.71 11.29 5.96
N LEU A 25 -10.38 11.34 5.73
CA LEU A 25 -9.51 10.22 6.10
C LEU A 25 -9.22 10.20 7.60
N ASP A 26 -9.69 9.16 8.27
CA ASP A 26 -9.34 8.78 9.64
C ASP A 26 -8.31 7.66 9.62
N LEU A 27 -7.15 7.92 10.20
CA LEU A 27 -6.00 7.03 10.19
C LEU A 27 -5.30 7.05 11.53
N GLN A 28 -4.88 5.91 12.01
CA GLN A 28 -3.95 5.77 13.14
C GLN A 28 -2.89 4.74 12.79
N VAL A 29 -1.62 4.97 13.16
CA VAL A 29 -0.55 3.98 13.08
C VAL A 29 0.19 3.95 14.41
N ARG A 30 0.37 2.76 14.95
CA ARG A 30 1.02 2.55 16.25
C ARG A 30 2.50 2.20 16.08
N ALA A 31 3.24 2.36 17.17
CA ALA A 31 4.61 1.88 17.24
C ALA A 31 4.69 0.38 16.90
N GLY A 32 5.60 0.01 15.99
CA GLY A 32 5.76 -1.37 15.52
C GLY A 32 4.64 -1.88 14.60
N GLU A 33 3.73 -1.00 14.16
CA GLU A 33 2.66 -1.33 13.20
C GLU A 33 3.05 -0.90 11.79
N MET A 34 2.71 -1.74 10.79
CA MET A 34 2.77 -1.40 9.37
C MET A 34 1.35 -1.37 8.81
N VAL A 35 0.93 -0.19 8.35
CA VAL A 35 -0.39 0.05 7.75
C VAL A 35 -0.23 0.35 6.27
N GLY A 36 -1.10 -0.23 5.44
CA GLY A 36 -1.14 0.02 4.01
C GLY A 36 -2.30 0.93 3.60
N LEU A 37 -2.02 2.00 2.87
CA LEU A 37 -3.01 2.71 2.06
C LEU A 37 -3.05 2.05 0.69
N VAL A 38 -4.09 1.27 0.42
CA VAL A 38 -4.19 0.42 -0.77
C VAL A 38 -5.32 0.92 -1.66
N GLY A 39 -5.06 1.02 -2.96
CA GLY A 39 -6.08 1.47 -3.92
C GLY A 39 -5.48 1.84 -5.26
N PRO A 40 -6.31 2.08 -6.29
CA PRO A 40 -5.87 2.38 -7.65
C PRO A 40 -5.13 3.73 -7.74
N ASP A 41 -4.57 4.00 -8.92
CA ASP A 41 -4.03 5.31 -9.23
C ASP A 41 -5.14 6.37 -9.16
N GLY A 42 -4.81 7.53 -8.57
CA GLY A 42 -5.80 8.58 -8.33
C GLY A 42 -6.66 8.41 -7.07
N ALA A 43 -6.52 7.32 -6.30
CA ALA A 43 -7.29 7.11 -5.07
C ALA A 43 -7.00 8.11 -3.94
N GLY A 44 -5.97 8.97 -4.08
CA GLY A 44 -5.61 9.97 -3.07
C GLY A 44 -4.42 9.60 -2.19
N LYS A 45 -3.82 8.42 -2.35
CA LYS A 45 -2.74 7.88 -1.51
C LYS A 45 -1.53 8.83 -1.39
N THR A 46 -0.94 9.24 -2.52
CA THR A 46 0.20 10.19 -2.53
C THR A 46 -0.19 11.55 -1.95
N THR A 47 -1.42 12.02 -2.15
CA THR A 47 -1.91 13.26 -1.53
C THR A 47 -1.95 13.12 -0.01
N ALA A 48 -2.46 12.00 0.51
CA ALA A 48 -2.44 11.70 1.94
C ALA A 48 -1.00 11.67 2.47
N MET A 49 -0.07 10.97 1.81
CA MET A 49 1.35 10.95 2.20
C MET A 49 1.97 12.35 2.30
N ARG A 50 1.68 13.23 1.31
CA ARG A 50 2.19 14.62 1.30
C ARG A 50 1.57 15.50 2.39
N LEU A 51 0.33 15.26 2.77
CA LEU A 51 -0.30 15.92 3.93
C LEU A 51 0.38 15.50 5.23
N LEU A 52 0.60 14.20 5.41
CA LEU A 52 1.20 13.62 6.61
C LEU A 52 2.65 14.05 6.84
N CYS A 53 3.45 14.27 5.79
CA CYS A 53 4.80 14.83 5.91
C CYS A 53 4.83 16.38 5.91
N GLY A 54 3.66 17.02 5.89
CA GLY A 54 3.55 18.49 5.87
C GLY A 54 3.98 19.16 4.58
N ALA A 55 4.16 18.39 3.46
CA ALA A 55 4.45 18.96 2.15
C ALA A 55 3.22 19.63 1.52
N LEU A 56 2.02 19.28 1.99
CA LEU A 56 0.76 19.92 1.67
C LEU A 56 0.05 20.31 2.96
N GLN A 57 -0.73 21.41 2.92
CA GLN A 57 -1.61 21.78 4.03
C GLN A 57 -2.99 21.14 3.85
N PRO A 58 -3.63 20.65 4.91
CA PRO A 58 -5.00 20.17 4.85
C PRO A 58 -5.97 21.32 4.56
N THR A 59 -7.10 21.01 3.93
CA THR A 59 -8.23 21.95 3.80
C THR A 59 -9.01 21.98 5.12
N SER A 60 -9.16 20.82 5.77
CA SER A 60 -9.75 20.67 7.12
C SER A 60 -9.29 19.35 7.74
N GLY A 61 -9.67 19.11 8.98
CA GLY A 61 -9.25 17.96 9.77
C GLY A 61 -7.91 18.19 10.48
N THR A 62 -7.45 17.17 11.21
CA THR A 62 -6.24 17.25 12.03
C THR A 62 -5.22 16.20 11.61
N ILE A 63 -3.94 16.50 11.80
CA ILE A 63 -2.83 15.57 11.61
C ILE A 63 -1.92 15.69 12.83
N ARG A 64 -1.57 14.55 13.43
CA ARG A 64 -0.59 14.46 14.51
C ARG A 64 0.43 13.39 14.21
N VAL A 65 1.73 13.74 14.29
CA VAL A 65 2.86 12.82 14.07
C VAL A 65 3.79 12.89 15.26
N ALA A 66 4.06 11.75 15.88
CA ALA A 66 4.89 11.64 17.09
C ALA A 66 4.53 12.66 18.19
N GLY A 67 3.24 13.00 18.30
CA GLY A 67 2.72 14.00 19.26
C GLY A 67 2.71 15.44 18.75
N TYR A 68 3.27 15.74 17.58
CA TYR A 68 3.31 17.08 16.98
C TYR A 68 2.18 17.29 15.99
N GLU A 69 1.51 18.46 16.07
CA GLU A 69 0.42 18.83 15.15
C GLU A 69 0.94 19.47 13.87
N ILE A 70 0.39 19.05 12.72
CA ILE A 70 0.66 19.63 11.41
C ILE A 70 -0.58 20.44 10.99
N PRO A 71 -0.42 21.69 10.51
CA PRO A 71 0.84 22.36 10.15
C PRO A 71 1.54 23.13 11.28
N ALA A 72 0.95 23.27 12.46
CA ALA A 72 1.42 24.18 13.50
C ALA A 72 2.87 23.88 13.99
N GLN A 73 3.25 22.60 14.04
CA GLN A 73 4.55 22.13 14.52
C GLN A 73 5.28 21.28 13.44
N VAL A 74 5.10 21.64 12.16
CA VAL A 74 5.54 20.84 11.03
C VAL A 74 7.04 20.51 11.05
N GLU A 75 7.91 21.45 11.45
CA GLU A 75 9.35 21.22 11.47
C GLU A 75 9.72 20.15 12.51
N LYS A 76 9.13 20.19 13.71
CA LYS A 76 9.33 19.15 14.73
C LYS A 76 8.77 17.80 14.30
N ALA A 77 7.61 17.81 13.61
CA ALA A 77 7.05 16.59 13.06
C ALA A 77 7.97 15.96 12.00
N ARG A 78 8.60 16.78 11.14
CA ARG A 78 9.54 16.34 10.11
C ARG A 78 10.81 15.68 10.68
N GLU A 79 11.29 16.12 11.81
CA GLU A 79 12.41 15.49 12.53
C GLU A 79 12.08 14.03 12.93
N GLU A 80 10.82 13.69 13.07
CA GLU A 80 10.35 12.36 13.44
C GLU A 80 9.85 11.54 12.24
N ILE A 81 9.89 12.10 11.02
CA ILE A 81 9.38 11.46 9.80
C ILE A 81 10.52 11.12 8.84
N GLY A 82 10.60 9.86 8.45
CA GLY A 82 11.34 9.42 7.26
C GLY A 82 10.36 9.30 6.08
N TYR A 83 10.63 9.99 4.98
CA TYR A 83 9.77 9.97 3.80
C TYR A 83 10.50 9.41 2.59
N LEU A 84 9.99 8.32 2.02
CA LEU A 84 10.43 7.78 0.73
C LEU A 84 9.38 8.11 -0.33
N ALA A 85 9.75 8.99 -1.25
CA ALA A 85 8.88 9.40 -2.35
C ALA A 85 8.74 8.31 -3.42
N GLN A 86 7.60 8.33 -4.13
CA GLN A 86 7.32 7.43 -5.25
C GLN A 86 8.42 7.49 -6.34
N ARG A 87 8.85 8.70 -6.72
CA ARG A 87 9.94 8.90 -7.68
C ARG A 87 11.27 9.04 -6.97
N PHE A 88 12.34 8.61 -7.66
CA PHE A 88 13.70 8.85 -7.19
C PHE A 88 13.93 10.34 -6.97
N SER A 89 14.22 10.72 -5.74
CA SER A 89 14.34 12.12 -5.29
C SER A 89 15.69 12.44 -4.65
N LEU A 90 16.67 11.53 -4.78
CA LEU A 90 18.02 11.72 -4.29
C LEU A 90 18.92 12.39 -5.36
N TYR A 91 20.08 12.85 -4.94
CA TYR A 91 21.04 13.51 -5.81
C TYR A 91 21.78 12.48 -6.65
N GLY A 92 21.43 12.37 -7.93
CA GLY A 92 21.98 11.37 -8.85
C GLY A 92 23.49 11.48 -9.07
N ASP A 93 24.01 12.71 -9.06
CA ASP A 93 25.42 13.01 -9.26
C ASP A 93 26.28 12.74 -8.02
N LEU A 94 25.68 12.71 -6.84
CA LEU A 94 26.35 12.30 -5.61
C LEU A 94 26.46 10.78 -5.56
N THR A 95 27.52 10.30 -4.93
CA THR A 95 27.69 8.88 -4.61
C THR A 95 26.64 8.42 -3.59
N VAL A 96 26.53 7.10 -3.42
CA VAL A 96 25.65 6.48 -2.45
C VAL A 96 25.99 6.99 -1.04
N LYS A 97 27.27 7.06 -0.67
CA LYS A 97 27.73 7.57 0.64
C LYS A 97 27.45 9.06 0.78
N GLU A 98 27.78 9.87 -0.21
CA GLU A 98 27.54 11.33 -0.20
C GLU A 98 26.06 11.68 -0.06
N ASN A 99 25.14 10.88 -0.61
CA ASN A 99 23.71 11.07 -0.37
C ASN A 99 23.35 10.88 1.10
N LEU A 100 23.86 9.83 1.77
CA LEU A 100 23.61 9.61 3.20
C LEU A 100 24.23 10.72 4.07
N ASP A 101 25.46 11.13 3.76
CA ASP A 101 26.15 12.20 4.46
C ASP A 101 25.43 13.53 4.33
N PHE A 102 24.92 13.85 3.12
CA PHE A 102 24.11 15.04 2.88
C PHE A 102 22.84 15.07 3.76
N PHE A 103 22.07 13.99 3.80
CA PHE A 103 20.89 13.95 4.68
C PHE A 103 21.28 13.97 6.16
N GLY A 104 22.40 13.39 6.53
CA GLY A 104 22.94 13.52 7.89
C GLY A 104 23.27 14.97 8.26
N GLU A 105 23.81 15.77 7.33
CA GLU A 105 24.03 17.21 7.50
C GLU A 105 22.74 18.00 7.63
N VAL A 106 21.75 17.69 6.79
CA VAL A 106 20.42 18.36 6.83
C VAL A 106 19.74 18.20 8.20
N PHE A 107 19.98 17.09 8.88
CA PHE A 107 19.48 16.82 10.24
C PHE A 107 20.48 17.14 11.36
N ASP A 108 21.51 17.96 11.10
CA ASP A 108 22.51 18.41 12.08
C ASP A 108 23.19 17.25 12.85
N ILE A 109 23.36 16.08 12.19
CA ILE A 109 24.04 14.94 12.82
C ILE A 109 25.56 15.20 12.85
N PRO A 110 26.21 15.11 14.04
CA PRO A 110 27.67 15.30 14.16
C PRO A 110 28.45 14.33 13.25
N ASP A 111 29.61 14.78 12.73
CA ASP A 111 30.41 14.06 11.73
C ASP A 111 30.76 12.63 12.15
N ASP A 112 31.18 12.44 13.40
CA ASP A 112 31.57 11.12 13.94
C ASP A 112 30.37 10.16 14.08
N GLU A 113 29.20 10.67 14.37
CA GLU A 113 27.96 9.89 14.42
C GLU A 113 27.43 9.63 13.02
N ARG A 114 27.50 10.62 12.12
CA ARG A 114 27.09 10.51 10.72
C ARG A 114 27.86 9.39 10.00
N GLU A 115 29.19 9.34 10.13
CA GLU A 115 30.02 8.29 9.53
C GLU A 115 29.61 6.88 10.01
N LYS A 116 29.31 6.74 11.32
CA LYS A 116 28.84 5.47 11.88
C LYS A 116 27.48 5.08 11.31
N ARG A 117 26.53 6.02 11.31
CA ARG A 117 25.18 5.79 10.80
C ARG A 117 25.17 5.46 9.30
N SER A 118 25.94 6.21 8.49
CA SER A 118 26.09 5.93 7.06
C SER A 118 26.62 4.52 6.82
N THR A 119 27.66 4.11 7.56
CA THR A 119 28.21 2.75 7.46
C THR A 119 27.19 1.67 7.85
N GLU A 120 26.42 1.86 8.92
CA GLU A 120 25.37 0.94 9.37
C GLU A 120 24.26 0.84 8.33
N LEU A 121 23.79 1.97 7.80
CA LEU A 121 22.72 2.03 6.81
C LEU A 121 23.13 1.45 5.47
N LEU A 122 24.36 1.66 5.02
CA LEU A 122 24.91 1.03 3.81
C LEU A 122 24.92 -0.50 3.93
N ARG A 123 25.32 -1.04 5.08
CA ARG A 123 25.27 -2.48 5.35
C ARG A 123 23.83 -2.99 5.40
N PHE A 124 22.97 -2.27 6.13
CA PHE A 124 21.54 -2.59 6.23
C PHE A 124 20.86 -2.65 4.86
N ALA A 125 21.13 -1.67 3.99
CA ALA A 125 20.55 -1.62 2.63
C ALA A 125 21.23 -2.57 1.63
N GLY A 126 22.35 -3.22 2.01
CA GLY A 126 23.15 -4.05 1.09
C GLY A 126 23.86 -3.22 0.02
N LEU A 127 24.23 -1.97 0.33
CA LEU A 127 24.85 -1.01 -0.59
C LEU A 127 26.32 -0.70 -0.24
N ALA A 128 26.93 -1.38 0.73
CA ALA A 128 28.26 -1.08 1.19
C ALA A 128 29.34 -1.15 0.06
N GLU A 129 29.24 -2.12 -0.84
CA GLU A 129 30.16 -2.29 -1.98
C GLU A 129 29.96 -1.22 -3.09
N PHE A 130 28.85 -0.47 -3.00
CA PHE A 130 28.50 0.56 -3.96
C PHE A 130 28.63 1.98 -3.39
N ALA A 131 29.25 2.13 -2.21
CA ALA A 131 29.35 3.40 -1.48
C ALA A 131 29.87 4.57 -2.35
N ASP A 132 30.87 4.32 -3.18
CA ASP A 132 31.50 5.33 -4.06
C ASP A 132 30.86 5.43 -5.45
N ARG A 133 29.77 4.68 -5.71
CA ARG A 133 29.09 4.73 -7.00
C ARG A 133 28.09 5.90 -7.03
N PRO A 134 28.02 6.69 -8.12
CA PRO A 134 26.98 7.70 -8.29
C PRO A 134 25.59 7.09 -8.20
N ALA A 135 24.68 7.74 -7.49
CA ALA A 135 23.34 7.23 -7.24
C ALA A 135 22.51 7.02 -8.52
N ALA A 136 22.76 7.86 -9.57
CA ALA A 136 22.16 7.68 -10.89
C ALA A 136 22.58 6.38 -11.59
N ALA A 137 23.75 5.80 -11.23
CA ALA A 137 24.25 4.54 -11.82
C ALA A 137 23.74 3.28 -11.09
N LEU A 138 22.86 3.41 -10.12
CA LEU A 138 22.23 2.30 -9.42
C LEU A 138 21.02 1.74 -10.19
N SER A 139 20.72 0.46 -10.01
CA SER A 139 19.43 -0.10 -10.46
C SER A 139 18.25 0.53 -9.70
N GLY A 140 17.04 0.46 -10.26
CA GLY A 140 15.83 1.00 -9.59
C GLY A 140 15.63 0.45 -8.18
N GLY A 141 15.83 -0.86 -7.98
CA GLY A 141 15.76 -1.48 -6.65
C GLY A 141 16.84 -0.97 -5.69
N MET A 142 18.07 -0.77 -6.16
CA MET A 142 19.15 -0.17 -5.36
C MET A 142 18.86 1.29 -5.03
N GLN A 143 18.28 2.06 -5.95
CA GLN A 143 17.85 3.43 -5.71
C GLN A 143 16.76 3.51 -4.62
N LYS A 144 15.80 2.59 -4.63
CA LYS A 144 14.77 2.50 -3.58
C LYS A 144 15.39 2.15 -2.21
N LYS A 145 16.36 1.24 -2.18
CA LYS A 145 17.09 0.90 -0.95
C LYS A 145 17.90 2.08 -0.42
N LEU A 146 18.57 2.84 -1.30
CA LEU A 146 19.26 4.08 -0.92
C LEU A 146 18.29 5.12 -0.39
N GLY A 147 17.13 5.30 -1.04
CA GLY A 147 16.08 6.20 -0.56
C GLY A 147 15.58 5.84 0.83
N LEU A 148 15.37 4.54 1.10
CA LEU A 148 15.00 4.07 2.42
C LEU A 148 16.13 4.34 3.45
N ALA A 149 17.38 4.04 3.12
CA ALA A 149 18.51 4.30 3.99
C ALA A 149 18.64 5.81 4.32
N SER A 150 18.48 6.68 3.31
CA SER A 150 18.50 8.14 3.51
C SER A 150 17.36 8.63 4.41
N ALA A 151 16.16 8.06 4.26
CA ALA A 151 15.01 8.36 5.11
C ALA A 151 15.20 7.90 6.58
N LEU A 152 16.16 7.02 6.85
CA LEU A 152 16.47 6.47 8.18
C LEU A 152 17.63 7.15 8.88
N VAL A 153 18.38 8.03 8.22
CA VAL A 153 19.62 8.64 8.74
C VAL A 153 19.42 9.31 10.10
N HIS A 154 18.31 10.03 10.27
CA HIS A 154 17.96 10.74 11.52
C HIS A 154 17.16 9.89 12.53
N ARG A 155 16.98 8.57 12.27
CA ARG A 155 16.26 7.64 13.15
C ARG A 155 14.81 8.05 13.44
N PRO A 156 13.99 8.25 12.41
CA PRO A 156 12.60 8.69 12.57
C PRO A 156 11.75 7.67 13.32
N LYS A 157 10.71 8.15 14.03
CA LYS A 157 9.70 7.28 14.65
C LYS A 157 8.64 6.82 13.65
N VAL A 158 8.39 7.61 12.60
CA VAL A 158 7.37 7.36 11.58
C VAL A 158 8.01 7.28 10.20
N LEU A 159 7.71 6.23 9.46
CA LEU A 159 8.12 6.06 8.06
C LEU A 159 6.91 6.16 7.16
N LEU A 160 6.97 7.07 6.19
CA LEU A 160 5.99 7.24 5.13
C LEU A 160 6.61 6.79 3.82
N LEU A 161 6.11 5.71 3.23
CA LEU A 161 6.68 5.08 2.04
C LEU A 161 5.66 5.13 0.90
N ASP A 162 5.90 5.99 -0.08
CA ASP A 162 4.99 6.20 -1.20
C ASP A 162 5.38 5.32 -2.38
N GLU A 163 4.63 4.24 -2.60
CA GLU A 163 4.85 3.20 -3.62
C GLU A 163 6.32 2.73 -3.68
N PRO A 164 6.85 2.21 -2.57
CA PRO A 164 8.28 1.97 -2.43
C PRO A 164 8.82 0.88 -3.37
N THR A 165 7.96 0.02 -3.88
CA THR A 165 8.31 -1.12 -4.73
C THR A 165 7.88 -0.94 -6.19
N GLY A 166 7.31 0.22 -6.53
CA GLY A 166 6.89 0.55 -7.88
C GLY A 166 8.06 0.52 -8.87
N GLY A 167 7.94 -0.25 -9.96
CA GLY A 167 8.98 -0.37 -10.98
C GLY A 167 10.23 -1.16 -10.55
N VAL A 168 10.16 -1.92 -9.46
CA VAL A 168 11.25 -2.75 -8.94
C VAL A 168 11.01 -4.21 -9.33
N ASP A 169 12.09 -4.90 -9.71
CA ASP A 169 12.02 -6.33 -10.03
C ASP A 169 11.61 -7.18 -8.81
N PRO A 170 11.07 -8.41 -9.01
CA PRO A 170 10.54 -9.23 -7.91
C PRO A 170 11.56 -9.57 -6.82
N VAL A 171 12.83 -9.75 -7.17
CA VAL A 171 13.88 -10.11 -6.20
C VAL A 171 14.19 -8.90 -5.31
N ALA A 172 14.47 -7.75 -5.93
CA ALA A 172 14.73 -6.51 -5.20
C ALA A 172 13.51 -6.07 -4.36
N ARG A 173 12.28 -6.30 -4.84
CA ARG A 173 11.04 -6.08 -4.08
C ARG A 173 11.01 -6.93 -2.81
N GLN A 174 11.34 -8.21 -2.90
CA GLN A 174 11.37 -9.10 -1.74
C GLN A 174 12.43 -8.69 -0.71
N GLU A 175 13.63 -8.30 -1.18
CA GLU A 175 14.69 -7.78 -0.32
C GLU A 175 14.27 -6.48 0.39
N PHE A 176 13.58 -5.57 -0.32
CA PHE A 176 13.05 -4.34 0.27
C PHE A 176 12.06 -4.63 1.41
N TRP A 177 11.15 -5.58 1.22
CA TRP A 177 10.22 -5.99 2.28
C TRP A 177 10.92 -6.59 3.50
N HIS A 178 11.99 -7.36 3.32
CA HIS A 178 12.78 -7.88 4.44
C HIS A 178 13.42 -6.76 5.27
N LEU A 179 13.92 -5.70 4.62
CA LEU A 179 14.43 -4.53 5.32
C LEU A 179 13.35 -3.86 6.19
N LEU A 180 12.14 -3.66 5.65
CA LEU A 180 11.04 -3.04 6.39
C LEU A 180 10.61 -3.85 7.62
N ILE A 181 10.54 -5.18 7.51
CA ILE A 181 10.21 -6.04 8.65
C ILE A 181 11.25 -5.88 9.78
N GLY A 182 12.52 -5.68 9.42
CA GLY A 182 13.57 -5.39 10.40
C GLY A 182 13.33 -4.11 11.19
N LEU A 183 12.83 -3.06 10.53
CA LEU A 183 12.55 -1.75 11.15
C LEU A 183 11.38 -1.77 12.14
N LEU A 184 10.33 -2.55 11.86
CA LEU A 184 9.18 -2.70 12.76
C LEU A 184 9.59 -3.20 14.15
N ARG A 185 10.59 -4.10 14.22
CA ARG A 185 11.12 -4.61 15.50
C ARG A 185 11.76 -3.52 16.33
N GLY A 186 12.22 -2.43 15.71
CA GLY A 186 12.75 -1.23 16.36
C GLY A 186 11.66 -0.30 16.92
N GLY A 187 10.38 -0.59 16.71
CA GLY A 187 9.25 0.20 17.22
C GLY A 187 8.83 1.34 16.31
N SER A 188 9.37 1.47 15.10
CA SER A 188 8.91 2.49 14.14
C SER A 188 7.48 2.20 13.66
N ALA A 189 6.66 3.25 13.51
CA ALA A 189 5.40 3.19 12.81
C ALA A 189 5.64 3.33 11.29
N VAL A 190 5.05 2.47 10.48
CA VAL A 190 5.26 2.47 9.02
C VAL A 190 3.93 2.59 8.30
N LEU A 191 3.79 3.60 7.46
CA LEU A 191 2.68 3.75 6.53
C LEU A 191 3.18 3.59 5.11
N VAL A 192 2.58 2.67 4.36
CA VAL A 192 2.94 2.37 2.97
C VAL A 192 1.76 2.67 2.06
N SER A 193 1.97 3.42 0.99
CA SER A 193 1.00 3.46 -0.11
C SER A 193 1.36 2.42 -1.17
N THR A 194 0.38 1.75 -1.74
CA THR A 194 0.58 0.81 -2.85
C THR A 194 -0.70 0.62 -3.68
N PRO A 195 -0.60 0.49 -5.01
CA PRO A 195 -1.71 0.01 -5.82
C PRO A 195 -1.79 -1.53 -5.86
N TYR A 196 -0.79 -2.24 -5.34
CA TYR A 196 -0.66 -3.69 -5.46
C TYR A 196 -1.34 -4.42 -4.30
N MET A 197 -2.39 -5.19 -4.61
CA MET A 197 -3.16 -5.95 -3.61
C MET A 197 -2.37 -7.12 -3.01
N ASP A 198 -1.42 -7.70 -3.76
CA ASP A 198 -0.53 -8.77 -3.28
C ASP A 198 0.39 -8.30 -2.14
N GLU A 199 0.75 -7.02 -2.13
CA GLU A 199 1.56 -6.43 -1.05
C GLU A 199 0.74 -6.24 0.23
N ALA A 200 -0.55 -6.01 0.11
CA ALA A 200 -1.44 -5.71 1.23
C ALA A 200 -1.48 -6.84 2.29
N MET A 201 -1.23 -8.09 1.89
CA MET A 201 -1.12 -9.23 2.81
C MET A 201 0.07 -9.15 3.78
N ARG A 202 1.03 -8.25 3.54
CA ARG A 202 2.21 -8.03 4.39
C ARG A 202 1.95 -7.06 5.53
N PHE A 203 0.87 -6.29 5.46
CA PHE A 203 0.54 -5.26 6.44
C PHE A 203 -0.21 -5.83 7.64
N ASN A 204 -0.03 -5.20 8.80
CA ASN A 204 -0.83 -5.51 9.98
C ASN A 204 -2.30 -5.11 9.76
N ARG A 205 -2.49 -3.97 9.08
CA ARG A 205 -3.79 -3.42 8.74
C ARG A 205 -3.72 -2.72 7.40
N VAL A 206 -4.80 -2.79 6.63
CA VAL A 206 -4.97 -2.08 5.36
C VAL A 206 -6.13 -1.11 5.46
N ILE A 207 -6.02 -0.01 4.73
CA ILE A 207 -7.06 0.97 4.47
C ILE A 207 -7.24 0.97 2.96
N PHE A 208 -8.37 0.48 2.49
CA PHE A 208 -8.72 0.58 1.07
C PHE A 208 -9.20 1.99 0.76
N MET A 209 -8.54 2.62 -0.23
CA MET A 209 -8.87 3.98 -0.67
C MET A 209 -9.40 3.98 -2.10
N ASN A 210 -10.45 4.77 -2.31
CA ASN A 210 -10.96 5.08 -3.64
C ASN A 210 -11.50 6.52 -3.64
N HIS A 211 -11.26 7.27 -4.71
CA HIS A 211 -11.75 8.65 -4.90
C HIS A 211 -11.58 9.56 -3.66
N GLY A 212 -10.43 9.45 -2.99
CA GLY A 212 -10.11 10.25 -1.80
C GLY A 212 -10.66 9.71 -0.48
N ARG A 213 -11.51 8.69 -0.50
CA ARG A 213 -12.19 8.12 0.68
C ARG A 213 -11.59 6.80 1.11
N ALA A 214 -11.66 6.52 2.40
CA ALA A 214 -11.41 5.20 2.95
C ALA A 214 -12.69 4.36 2.86
N LEU A 215 -12.70 3.31 2.02
CA LEU A 215 -13.84 2.40 1.86
C LEU A 215 -14.02 1.49 3.08
N THR A 216 -12.91 0.98 3.56
CA THR A 216 -12.86 0.10 4.74
C THR A 216 -11.44 0.03 5.29
N GLN A 217 -11.31 -0.42 6.52
CA GLN A 217 -10.02 -0.74 7.12
C GLN A 217 -10.10 -1.99 7.99
N GLY A 218 -8.99 -2.72 8.10
CA GLY A 218 -8.92 -3.92 8.92
C GLY A 218 -7.68 -4.76 8.65
N ALA A 219 -7.48 -5.81 9.44
CA ALA A 219 -6.45 -6.79 9.12
C ALA A 219 -6.80 -7.52 7.81
N PRO A 220 -5.82 -7.76 6.91
CA PRO A 220 -6.08 -8.38 5.61
C PRO A 220 -6.94 -9.64 5.68
N ARG A 221 -6.59 -10.54 6.59
CA ARG A 221 -7.32 -11.79 6.79
C ARG A 221 -8.77 -11.60 7.24
N ASP A 222 -9.04 -10.57 8.06
CA ASP A 222 -10.40 -10.33 8.54
C ASP A 222 -11.27 -9.66 7.47
N LEU A 223 -10.66 -8.87 6.59
CA LEU A 223 -11.34 -8.31 5.43
C LEU A 223 -11.76 -9.43 4.46
N MET A 224 -10.88 -10.38 4.16
CA MET A 224 -11.18 -11.51 3.28
C MET A 224 -12.32 -12.39 3.82
N LYS A 225 -12.39 -12.62 5.14
CA LYS A 225 -13.48 -13.40 5.75
C LYS A 225 -14.89 -12.89 5.42
N ARG A 226 -15.03 -11.62 5.03
CA ARG A 226 -16.34 -11.05 4.63
C ARG A 226 -16.93 -11.73 3.40
N LEU A 227 -16.08 -12.36 2.59
CA LEU A 227 -16.49 -13.09 1.38
C LEU A 227 -16.25 -14.62 1.49
N ASP A 228 -16.06 -15.15 2.70
CA ASP A 228 -15.89 -16.59 2.89
C ASP A 228 -17.05 -17.38 2.28
N ASN A 229 -16.73 -18.45 1.53
CA ASN A 229 -17.67 -19.29 0.79
C ASN A 229 -18.51 -18.56 -0.28
N ARG A 230 -18.06 -17.39 -0.74
CA ARG A 230 -18.76 -16.58 -1.75
C ARG A 230 -17.99 -16.42 -3.05
N ILE A 231 -16.80 -17.01 -3.15
CA ILE A 231 -16.00 -16.95 -4.39
C ILE A 231 -15.89 -18.35 -4.98
N LEU A 232 -16.26 -18.46 -6.27
CA LEU A 232 -16.03 -19.65 -7.09
C LEU A 232 -15.01 -19.32 -8.16
N GLU A 233 -14.03 -20.21 -8.35
CA GLU A 233 -13.11 -20.16 -9.47
C GLU A 233 -13.62 -21.05 -10.59
N LEU A 234 -13.71 -20.48 -11.79
CA LEU A 234 -14.17 -21.16 -13.01
C LEU A 234 -13.07 -21.15 -14.06
N ASP A 235 -12.74 -22.33 -14.56
CA ASP A 235 -11.95 -22.53 -15.80
C ASP A 235 -12.85 -23.13 -16.88
N ALA A 236 -13.16 -22.33 -17.89
CA ALA A 236 -13.95 -22.72 -19.03
C ALA A 236 -13.50 -21.98 -20.30
N SER A 237 -13.54 -22.67 -21.44
CA SER A 237 -13.06 -22.11 -22.72
C SER A 237 -14.12 -22.25 -23.80
N PRO A 238 -14.42 -21.18 -24.56
CA PRO A 238 -13.83 -19.83 -24.51
C PRO A 238 -14.31 -19.03 -23.30
N GLN A 239 -13.40 -18.35 -22.61
CA GLN A 239 -13.66 -17.66 -21.33
C GLN A 239 -14.75 -16.57 -21.44
N MET A 240 -14.72 -15.74 -22.50
CA MET A 240 -15.69 -14.68 -22.72
C MET A 240 -17.12 -15.17 -22.94
N GLU A 241 -17.29 -16.33 -23.54
CA GLU A 241 -18.61 -16.96 -23.77
C GLU A 241 -19.10 -17.62 -22.48
N ALA A 242 -18.18 -18.26 -21.72
CA ALA A 242 -18.48 -18.78 -20.40
C ALA A 242 -18.98 -17.67 -19.46
N ARG A 243 -18.28 -16.52 -19.44
CA ARG A 243 -18.67 -15.36 -18.65
C ARG A 243 -20.10 -14.93 -18.87
N LYS A 244 -20.53 -14.77 -20.13
CA LYS A 244 -21.91 -14.37 -20.49
C LYS A 244 -22.97 -15.33 -19.96
N ILE A 245 -22.63 -16.61 -19.84
CA ILE A 245 -23.55 -17.65 -19.36
C ILE A 245 -23.64 -17.62 -17.85
N VAL A 246 -22.52 -17.50 -17.15
CA VAL A 246 -22.51 -17.51 -15.69
C VAL A 246 -23.07 -16.23 -15.09
N GLU A 247 -22.97 -15.10 -15.79
CA GLU A 247 -23.62 -13.82 -15.42
C GLU A 247 -25.16 -13.91 -15.43
N LEU A 248 -25.74 -14.92 -16.08
CA LEU A 248 -27.20 -15.16 -16.08
C LEU A 248 -27.68 -15.97 -14.87
N ASP A 249 -26.79 -16.57 -14.09
CA ASP A 249 -27.18 -17.31 -12.91
C ASP A 249 -27.67 -16.35 -11.81
N PRO A 250 -28.86 -16.57 -11.24
CA PRO A 250 -29.48 -15.63 -10.30
C PRO A 250 -28.72 -15.44 -8.98
N ASP A 251 -27.82 -16.37 -8.62
CA ASP A 251 -27.00 -16.27 -7.41
C ASP A 251 -25.60 -15.73 -7.69
N VAL A 252 -25.22 -15.50 -8.96
CA VAL A 252 -23.98 -14.81 -9.34
C VAL A 252 -24.20 -13.30 -9.24
N GLU A 253 -23.42 -12.64 -8.41
CA GLU A 253 -23.51 -11.19 -8.17
C GLU A 253 -22.52 -10.42 -9.05
N ASP A 254 -21.34 -11.01 -9.30
CA ASP A 254 -20.30 -10.42 -10.13
C ASP A 254 -19.39 -11.50 -10.73
N VAL A 255 -18.77 -11.18 -11.88
CA VAL A 255 -17.79 -12.04 -12.57
C VAL A 255 -16.64 -11.20 -13.04
N HIS A 256 -15.44 -11.48 -12.54
CA HIS A 256 -14.23 -10.82 -13.00
C HIS A 256 -13.14 -11.82 -13.39
N THR A 257 -12.20 -11.35 -14.23
CA THR A 257 -11.09 -12.19 -14.69
C THR A 257 -9.99 -12.17 -13.65
N PHE A 258 -9.51 -13.36 -13.26
CA PHE A 258 -8.40 -13.54 -12.34
C PHE A 258 -7.34 -14.44 -13.01
N GLY A 259 -6.35 -13.82 -13.63
CA GLY A 259 -5.38 -14.54 -14.46
C GLY A 259 -6.05 -15.27 -15.62
N GLU A 260 -5.91 -16.60 -15.69
CA GLU A 260 -6.53 -17.46 -16.72
C GLU A 260 -7.94 -17.91 -16.33
N TYR A 261 -8.42 -17.58 -15.14
CA TYR A 261 -9.69 -18.04 -14.57
C TYR A 261 -10.71 -16.91 -14.46
N LEU A 262 -11.95 -17.27 -14.21
CA LEU A 262 -12.99 -16.33 -13.76
C LEU A 262 -13.25 -16.56 -12.28
N HIS A 263 -13.21 -15.49 -11.50
CA HIS A 263 -13.77 -15.44 -10.15
C HIS A 263 -15.22 -14.99 -10.24
N LEU A 264 -16.12 -15.80 -9.68
CA LEU A 264 -17.52 -15.52 -9.56
C LEU A 264 -17.83 -15.23 -8.11
N ARG A 265 -18.28 -14.02 -7.81
CA ARG A 265 -18.83 -13.74 -6.50
C ARG A 265 -20.31 -14.15 -6.49
N VAL A 266 -20.66 -15.00 -5.54
CA VAL A 266 -21.98 -15.61 -5.42
C VAL A 266 -22.62 -15.32 -4.07
N ARG A 267 -23.96 -15.31 -4.02
CA ARG A 267 -24.69 -15.23 -2.73
C ARG A 267 -24.50 -16.47 -1.89
N ASN A 268 -24.55 -17.63 -2.54
CA ASN A 268 -24.33 -18.95 -1.97
C ASN A 268 -23.72 -19.85 -3.04
N ALA A 269 -22.68 -20.59 -2.73
CA ALA A 269 -21.99 -21.45 -3.66
C ALA A 269 -22.78 -22.68 -4.13
N ASP A 270 -23.68 -23.23 -3.30
CA ASP A 270 -24.35 -24.51 -3.55
C ASP A 270 -25.18 -24.53 -4.83
N GLY A 271 -25.95 -23.47 -5.09
CA GLY A 271 -26.79 -23.35 -6.28
C GLY A 271 -25.99 -23.25 -7.57
N PRO A 272 -25.10 -22.25 -7.73
CA PRO A 272 -24.23 -22.07 -8.88
C PRO A 272 -23.37 -23.29 -9.20
N MET A 273 -22.82 -23.96 -8.18
CA MET A 273 -22.02 -25.19 -8.35
C MET A 273 -22.79 -26.31 -9.08
N GLN A 274 -24.12 -26.36 -8.98
CA GLN A 274 -24.95 -27.34 -9.65
C GLN A 274 -25.44 -26.85 -11.04
N ARG A 275 -25.82 -25.57 -11.13
CA ARG A 275 -26.44 -24.99 -12.33
C ARG A 275 -25.43 -24.64 -13.42
N ILE A 276 -24.31 -23.99 -13.06
CA ILE A 276 -23.31 -23.50 -14.00
C ILE A 276 -22.76 -24.62 -14.90
N PRO A 277 -22.34 -25.80 -14.39
CA PRO A 277 -21.91 -26.89 -15.26
C PRO A 277 -22.96 -27.32 -16.29
N THR A 278 -24.23 -27.34 -15.89
CA THR A 278 -25.32 -27.71 -16.78
C THR A 278 -25.54 -26.65 -17.87
N SER A 279 -25.50 -25.36 -17.52
CA SER A 279 -25.66 -24.24 -18.45
C SER A 279 -24.52 -24.18 -19.47
N LEU A 280 -23.27 -24.34 -19.02
CA LEU A 280 -22.11 -24.36 -19.91
C LEU A 280 -22.15 -25.55 -20.86
N LYS A 281 -22.54 -26.74 -20.38
CA LYS A 281 -22.70 -27.93 -21.21
C LYS A 281 -23.80 -27.72 -22.27
N ALA A 282 -24.92 -27.11 -21.92
CA ALA A 282 -26.00 -26.80 -22.86
C ALA A 282 -25.54 -25.83 -23.95
N ALA A 283 -24.61 -24.96 -23.68
CA ALA A 283 -23.98 -24.04 -24.63
C ALA A 283 -22.76 -24.62 -25.36
N ASN A 284 -22.43 -25.88 -25.17
CA ASN A 284 -21.23 -26.54 -25.71
C ASN A 284 -19.92 -25.85 -25.33
N ILE A 285 -19.83 -25.29 -24.13
CA ILE A 285 -18.62 -24.70 -23.60
C ILE A 285 -17.93 -25.72 -22.68
N PRO A 286 -16.69 -26.15 -23.02
CA PRO A 286 -15.90 -27.02 -22.15
C PRO A 286 -15.62 -26.38 -20.81
N LEU A 287 -15.93 -27.10 -19.73
CA LEU A 287 -15.64 -26.76 -18.35
C LEU A 287 -14.47 -27.63 -17.87
N SER A 288 -13.34 -27.01 -17.48
CA SER A 288 -12.20 -27.70 -16.88
C SER A 288 -12.44 -27.91 -15.38
N HIS A 289 -12.80 -26.84 -14.67
CA HIS A 289 -13.17 -26.93 -13.26
C HIS A 289 -14.09 -25.77 -12.80
N LEU A 290 -14.80 -26.03 -11.71
CA LEU A 290 -15.56 -25.06 -10.93
C LEU A 290 -15.52 -25.50 -9.47
N TYR A 291 -14.90 -24.69 -8.59
CA TYR A 291 -14.84 -25.00 -7.16
C TYR A 291 -14.77 -23.73 -6.30
N PRO A 292 -15.17 -23.81 -5.01
CA PRO A 292 -15.02 -22.71 -4.09
C PRO A 292 -13.54 -22.44 -3.78
N VAL A 293 -13.16 -21.18 -3.79
CA VAL A 293 -11.80 -20.73 -3.40
C VAL A 293 -11.86 -19.75 -2.24
N ALA A 294 -10.74 -19.60 -1.54
CA ALA A 294 -10.62 -18.53 -0.56
C ALA A 294 -10.60 -17.18 -1.26
N PRO A 295 -11.37 -16.19 -0.76
CA PRO A 295 -11.37 -14.85 -1.36
C PRO A 295 -9.99 -14.20 -1.25
N THR A 296 -9.66 -13.36 -2.21
CA THR A 296 -8.49 -12.49 -2.20
C THR A 296 -8.85 -11.09 -1.71
N LEU A 297 -7.86 -10.26 -1.41
CA LEU A 297 -8.10 -8.84 -1.11
C LEU A 297 -8.62 -8.09 -2.34
N GLU A 298 -8.30 -8.55 -3.54
CA GLU A 298 -8.82 -7.99 -4.79
C GLU A 298 -10.33 -8.23 -4.92
N ASP A 299 -10.80 -9.44 -4.61
CA ASP A 299 -12.24 -9.75 -4.56
C ASP A 299 -12.97 -8.85 -3.57
N VAL A 300 -12.39 -8.62 -2.40
CA VAL A 300 -12.96 -7.71 -1.38
C VAL A 300 -13.00 -6.28 -1.88
N PHE A 301 -11.93 -5.81 -2.51
CA PHE A 301 -11.86 -4.44 -3.01
C PHE A 301 -12.88 -4.20 -4.13
N ILE A 302 -13.00 -5.12 -5.10
CA ILE A 302 -14.01 -5.05 -6.17
C ILE A 302 -15.42 -5.02 -5.57
N HIS A 303 -15.71 -5.88 -4.60
CA HIS A 303 -17.01 -5.88 -3.91
C HIS A 303 -17.33 -4.54 -3.24
N LEU A 304 -16.35 -3.88 -2.63
CA LEU A 304 -16.54 -2.58 -2.00
C LEU A 304 -16.82 -1.47 -3.02
N LEU A 305 -16.15 -1.50 -4.18
CA LEU A 305 -16.38 -0.52 -5.24
C LEU A 305 -17.82 -0.55 -5.75
N GLU A 306 -18.37 -1.74 -5.98
CA GLU A 306 -19.74 -1.89 -6.47
C GLU A 306 -20.80 -1.47 -5.45
N THR A 307 -20.51 -1.71 -4.15
CA THR A 307 -21.45 -1.30 -3.09
C THR A 307 -21.48 0.22 -2.87
N GLU A 308 -20.41 0.95 -3.27
CA GLU A 308 -20.40 2.43 -3.25
C GLU A 308 -21.09 3.05 -4.46
N GLU A 309 -21.08 2.39 -5.63
CA GLU A 309 -21.72 2.89 -6.86
C GLU A 309 -23.25 2.81 -6.82
N VAL A 310 -23.85 2.13 -5.84
CA VAL A 310 -25.29 2.14 -5.61
C VAL A 310 -25.61 3.28 -4.65
N PRO A 311 -26.13 4.43 -5.13
CA PRO A 311 -26.63 5.48 -4.24
C PRO A 311 -27.73 4.86 -3.38
N ASN A 312 -27.66 5.03 -2.08
CA ASN A 312 -28.82 4.82 -1.22
C ASN A 312 -29.88 5.87 -1.64
N ASP A 313 -30.85 5.45 -2.45
CA ASP A 313 -32.08 6.19 -2.71
C ASP A 313 -32.92 6.34 -1.43
#